data_16fe6a8598243f2bae6e7487ae6d6a0d
#
_entry.id   16fe6a8598243f2bae6e7487ae6d6a0d
#
_cell.length_a   1.000
_cell.length_b   1.000
_cell.length_c   1.000
_cell.angle_alpha   90.00
_cell.angle_beta   90.00
_cell.angle_gamma   90.00
#
_symmetry.space_group_name_H-M   'P 1'
#
loop_
_entity.id
_entity.type
_entity.pdbx_description
1 polymer ?
#
loop_
_entity_poly.entity_id
_entity_poly.type
_entity_poly.pdbx_seq_one_letter_code
_entity_poly.pdbx_strand_id
1 'polypeptide(L)'
;RLNAEVTLISLADYPMPIYNGDEEVASGPPQHAVALKRMIAAHAGVFIASPEYNASMTPLLKNSLDWVSRVREGREPPLAAYRDRVFALGAASNGTLGGMRSLIALRQMLELGCGALVLPEQIAVREAADAFDEADNLKDERSARLMTSVARRLVDTAQRLAQP
;
A
#
# COMPACT_ATOMS: atom_id res chain seq x y z
N ARG A 1 2.35 20.31 9.08
CA ARG A 1 1.43 19.19 9.36
C ARG A 1 0.41 19.14 8.24
N LEU A 2 0.12 17.94 7.73
CA LEU A 2 -0.98 17.71 6.80
C LEU A 2 -2.27 17.57 7.61
N ASN A 3 -3.37 18.13 7.12
CA ASN A 3 -4.67 18.03 7.78
C ASN A 3 -5.35 16.71 7.35
N ALA A 4 -4.91 15.61 7.96
CA ALA A 4 -5.43 14.27 7.69
C ALA A 4 -5.39 13.42 8.96
N GLU A 5 -6.41 12.63 9.19
CA GLU A 5 -6.42 11.55 10.16
C GLU A 5 -5.71 10.34 9.55
N VAL A 6 -4.80 9.74 10.30
CA VAL A 6 -3.94 8.65 9.80
C VAL A 6 -4.10 7.42 10.68
N THR A 7 -4.40 6.29 10.05
CA THR A 7 -4.38 4.98 10.68
C THR A 7 -3.14 4.22 10.20
N LEU A 8 -2.21 3.95 11.12
CA LEU A 8 -1.02 3.13 10.85
C LEU A 8 -1.30 1.68 11.21
N ILE A 9 -1.05 0.76 10.29
CA ILE A 9 -1.17 -0.67 10.50
C ILE A 9 0.09 -1.42 10.11
N SER A 10 0.30 -2.59 10.70
CA SER A 10 1.26 -3.59 10.24
C SER A 10 0.51 -4.76 9.61
N LEU A 11 0.95 -5.21 8.43
CA LEU A 11 0.35 -6.41 7.81
C LEU A 11 0.64 -7.70 8.61
N ALA A 12 1.63 -7.69 9.51
CA ALA A 12 1.87 -8.79 10.44
C ALA A 12 0.71 -9.02 11.43
N ASP A 13 -0.11 -7.99 11.68
CA ASP A 13 -1.29 -8.08 12.54
C ASP A 13 -2.51 -8.71 11.83
N TYR A 14 -2.37 -8.98 10.52
CA TYR A 14 -3.40 -9.60 9.67
C TYR A 14 -2.91 -10.93 9.07
N PRO A 15 -2.58 -11.95 9.90
CA PRO A 15 -2.09 -13.22 9.39
C PRO A 15 -3.15 -13.94 8.54
N MET A 16 -2.74 -14.36 7.35
CA MET A 16 -3.58 -15.07 6.39
C MET A 16 -2.80 -16.24 5.79
N PRO A 17 -3.44 -17.37 5.47
CA PRO A 17 -2.78 -18.43 4.72
C PRO A 17 -2.31 -17.91 3.36
N ILE A 18 -1.34 -18.57 2.75
CA ILE A 18 -1.01 -18.30 1.34
C ILE A 18 -2.26 -18.52 0.50
N TYR A 19 -2.57 -17.56 -0.36
CA TYR A 19 -3.75 -17.62 -1.21
C TYR A 19 -3.79 -18.91 -2.02
N ASN A 20 -4.92 -19.59 -1.92
CA ASN A 20 -5.23 -20.80 -2.65
C ASN A 20 -6.71 -20.75 -3.07
N GLY A 21 -6.97 -20.86 -4.39
CA GLY A 21 -8.32 -20.78 -4.93
C GLY A 21 -9.25 -21.90 -4.46
N ASP A 22 -8.72 -23.10 -4.19
CA ASP A 22 -9.52 -24.22 -3.67
C ASP A 22 -9.96 -23.95 -2.22
N GLU A 23 -9.08 -23.36 -1.40
CA GLU A 23 -9.41 -22.94 -0.04
C GLU A 23 -10.42 -21.79 -0.03
N GLU A 24 -10.29 -20.84 -0.96
CA GLU A 24 -11.28 -19.77 -1.13
C GLU A 24 -12.67 -20.34 -1.44
N VAL A 25 -12.77 -21.32 -2.34
CA VAL A 25 -14.05 -21.97 -2.68
C VAL A 25 -14.62 -22.74 -1.50
N ALA A 26 -13.76 -23.43 -0.73
CA ALA A 26 -14.20 -24.26 0.40
C ALA A 26 -14.62 -23.45 1.63
N SER A 27 -13.94 -22.34 1.93
CA SER A 27 -14.03 -21.64 3.23
C SER A 27 -14.31 -20.14 3.11
N GLY A 28 -14.23 -19.58 1.91
CA GLY A 28 -14.28 -18.13 1.67
C GLY A 28 -13.01 -17.39 2.11
N PRO A 29 -12.98 -16.07 1.94
CA PRO A 29 -11.85 -15.24 2.39
C PRO A 29 -11.66 -15.28 3.90
N PRO A 30 -10.40 -15.34 4.40
CA PRO A 30 -10.11 -15.27 5.83
C PRO A 30 -10.65 -14.01 6.50
N GLN A 31 -10.98 -14.07 7.79
CA GLN A 31 -11.49 -12.90 8.54
C GLN A 31 -10.52 -11.72 8.52
N HIS A 32 -9.21 -11.95 8.55
CA HIS A 32 -8.21 -10.89 8.44
C HIS A 32 -8.22 -10.20 7.06
N ALA A 33 -8.53 -10.92 5.99
CA ALA A 33 -8.73 -10.31 4.67
C ALA A 33 -9.95 -9.39 4.65
N VAL A 34 -11.04 -9.82 5.27
CA VAL A 34 -12.26 -9.00 5.41
C VAL A 34 -11.99 -7.74 6.25
N ALA A 35 -11.29 -7.89 7.38
CA ALA A 35 -10.92 -6.77 8.24
C ALA A 35 -10.02 -5.76 7.51
N LEU A 36 -8.98 -6.24 6.80
CA LEU A 36 -8.07 -5.40 6.03
C LEU A 36 -8.79 -4.70 4.86
N LYS A 37 -9.67 -5.41 4.15
CA LYS A 37 -10.53 -4.83 3.09
C LYS A 37 -11.37 -3.68 3.64
N ARG A 38 -12.04 -3.88 4.79
CA ARG A 38 -12.85 -2.84 5.42
C ARG A 38 -12.01 -1.64 5.87
N MET A 39 -10.81 -1.89 6.41
CA MET A 39 -9.85 -0.85 6.78
C MET A 39 -9.46 -0.01 5.55
N ILE A 40 -9.08 -0.64 4.46
CA ILE A 40 -8.75 0.06 3.21
C ILE A 40 -9.97 0.84 2.70
N ALA A 41 -11.15 0.23 2.70
CA ALA A 41 -12.38 0.84 2.20
C ALA A 41 -12.85 2.05 3.04
N ALA A 42 -12.49 2.11 4.32
CA ALA A 42 -12.82 3.22 5.22
C ALA A 42 -11.97 4.49 4.97
N HIS A 43 -10.91 4.40 4.16
CA HIS A 43 -9.97 5.50 3.92
C HIS A 43 -10.02 5.96 2.46
N ALA A 44 -10.00 7.27 2.24
CA ALA A 44 -9.98 7.87 0.89
C ALA A 44 -8.60 7.79 0.22
N GLY A 45 -7.53 7.65 1.00
CA GLY A 45 -6.15 7.51 0.53
C GLY A 45 -5.39 6.44 1.30
N VAL A 46 -4.50 5.72 0.63
CA VAL A 46 -3.69 4.64 1.20
C VAL A 46 -2.23 4.84 0.81
N PHE A 47 -1.33 4.92 1.80
CA PHE A 47 0.10 4.87 1.57
C PHE A 47 0.61 3.46 1.85
N ILE A 48 1.23 2.81 0.85
CA ILE A 48 1.83 1.49 1.00
C ILE A 48 3.34 1.63 1.07
N ALA A 49 3.92 1.27 2.22
CA ALA A 49 5.36 1.12 2.39
C ALA A 49 5.75 -0.35 2.32
N SER A 50 6.71 -0.70 1.49
CA SER A 50 7.17 -2.08 1.31
C SER A 50 8.68 -2.14 1.10
N PRO A 51 9.42 -3.05 1.77
CA PRO A 51 10.77 -3.36 1.35
C PRO A 51 10.77 -4.10 0.00
N GLU A 52 11.96 -4.25 -0.57
CA GLU A 52 12.17 -5.03 -1.78
C GLU A 52 12.76 -6.41 -1.44
N TYR A 53 12.07 -7.48 -1.82
CA TYR A 53 12.56 -8.85 -1.73
C TYR A 53 12.71 -9.43 -3.13
N ASN A 54 13.96 -9.83 -3.48
CA ASN A 54 14.27 -10.45 -4.77
C ASN A 54 13.69 -9.68 -5.99
N ALA A 55 13.91 -8.36 -6.02
CA ALA A 55 13.44 -7.46 -7.06
C ALA A 55 11.90 -7.36 -7.20
N SER A 56 11.14 -7.63 -6.14
CA SER A 56 9.68 -7.54 -6.12
C SER A 56 9.18 -7.05 -4.77
N MET A 57 7.84 -6.87 -4.65
CA MET A 57 7.18 -6.64 -3.36
C MET A 57 7.32 -7.88 -2.46
N THR A 58 7.11 -7.69 -1.15
CA THR A 58 7.18 -8.80 -0.20
C THR A 58 6.07 -9.82 -0.40
N PRO A 59 6.29 -11.11 -0.13
CA PRO A 59 5.24 -12.14 -0.15
C PRO A 59 4.05 -11.79 0.75
N LEU A 60 4.32 -11.23 1.94
CA LEU A 60 3.27 -10.80 2.87
C LEU A 60 2.36 -9.74 2.24
N LEU A 61 2.93 -8.69 1.63
CA LEU A 61 2.15 -7.65 0.95
C LEU A 61 1.36 -8.22 -0.21
N LYS A 62 2.02 -9.02 -1.08
CA LYS A 62 1.36 -9.63 -2.25
C LYS A 62 0.18 -10.49 -1.83
N ASN A 63 0.38 -11.38 -0.85
CA ASN A 63 -0.63 -12.28 -0.33
C ASN A 63 -1.82 -11.50 0.30
N SER A 64 -1.52 -10.47 1.08
CA SER A 64 -2.55 -9.63 1.70
C SER A 64 -3.43 -8.94 0.65
N LEU A 65 -2.80 -8.37 -0.38
CA LEU A 65 -3.53 -7.70 -1.47
C LEU A 65 -4.32 -8.70 -2.32
N ASP A 66 -3.79 -9.91 -2.56
CA ASP A 66 -4.50 -10.95 -3.28
C ASP A 66 -5.77 -11.35 -2.53
N TRP A 67 -5.67 -11.66 -1.23
CA TRP A 67 -6.84 -11.98 -0.42
C TRP A 67 -7.86 -10.84 -0.36
N VAL A 68 -7.41 -9.60 -0.16
CA VAL A 68 -8.30 -8.42 -0.16
C VAL A 68 -9.05 -8.29 -1.48
N SER A 69 -8.42 -8.61 -2.61
CA SER A 69 -9.04 -8.56 -3.93
C SER A 69 -10.21 -9.54 -4.10
N ARG A 70 -10.25 -10.58 -3.28
CA ARG A 70 -11.29 -11.64 -3.30
C ARG A 70 -12.48 -11.35 -2.40
N VAL A 71 -12.33 -10.42 -1.43
CA VAL A 71 -13.40 -10.09 -0.49
C VAL A 71 -14.50 -9.30 -1.17
N ARG A 72 -15.72 -9.81 -1.09
CA ARG A 72 -16.95 -9.14 -1.53
C ARG A 72 -17.96 -9.12 -0.40
N GLU A 73 -18.54 -7.99 -0.12
CA GLU A 73 -19.57 -7.83 0.90
C GLU A 73 -20.86 -7.28 0.26
N GLY A 74 -21.95 -7.98 0.45
CA GLY A 74 -23.23 -7.57 -0.13
C GLY A 74 -23.23 -7.52 -1.66
N ARG A 75 -23.61 -6.38 -2.23
CA ARG A 75 -23.68 -6.16 -3.70
C ARG A 75 -22.52 -5.30 -4.23
N GLU A 76 -21.41 -5.24 -3.53
CA GLU A 76 -20.25 -4.47 -3.98
C GLU A 76 -19.72 -4.99 -5.33
N PRO A 77 -19.20 -4.09 -6.17
CA PRO A 77 -18.51 -4.50 -7.38
C PRO A 77 -17.19 -5.23 -7.03
N PRO A 78 -16.66 -6.06 -7.94
CA PRO A 78 -15.33 -6.63 -7.76
C PRO A 78 -14.28 -5.55 -7.50
N LEU A 79 -13.29 -5.85 -6.64
CA LEU A 79 -12.18 -4.97 -6.33
C LEU A 79 -12.60 -3.65 -5.65
N ALA A 80 -13.74 -3.62 -4.94
CA ALA A 80 -14.25 -2.42 -4.29
C ALA A 80 -13.25 -1.77 -3.32
N ALA A 81 -12.37 -2.56 -2.69
CA ALA A 81 -11.32 -2.04 -1.82
C ALA A 81 -10.29 -1.15 -2.54
N TYR A 82 -10.16 -1.27 -3.85
CA TYR A 82 -9.15 -0.55 -4.65
C TYR A 82 -9.74 0.63 -5.43
N ARG A 83 -11.07 0.67 -5.57
CA ARG A 83 -11.78 1.71 -6.32
C ARG A 83 -12.09 2.91 -5.43
N ASP A 84 -12.31 4.05 -6.06
CA ASP A 84 -12.77 5.30 -5.42
C ASP A 84 -11.82 5.80 -4.30
N ARG A 85 -10.54 5.44 -4.37
CA ARG A 85 -9.48 5.93 -3.48
C ARG A 85 -8.14 5.98 -4.19
N VAL A 86 -7.24 6.79 -3.64
CA VAL A 86 -5.91 6.99 -4.20
C VAL A 86 -4.85 6.25 -3.38
N PHE A 87 -3.88 5.68 -4.08
CA PHE A 87 -2.73 5.00 -3.51
C PHE A 87 -1.45 5.79 -3.75
N ALA A 88 -0.58 5.86 -2.75
CA ALA A 88 0.80 6.32 -2.86
C ALA A 88 1.75 5.22 -2.39
N LEU A 89 2.94 5.18 -2.97
CA LEU A 89 3.88 4.09 -2.77
C LEU A 89 5.22 4.59 -2.25
N GLY A 90 5.78 3.84 -1.30
CA GLY A 90 7.11 4.04 -0.77
C GLY A 90 7.86 2.73 -0.55
N ALA A 91 9.17 2.76 -0.75
CA ALA A 91 10.04 1.63 -0.44
C ALA A 91 11.32 2.12 0.22
N ALA A 92 11.90 1.27 1.05
CA ALA A 92 13.23 1.44 1.62
C ALA A 92 14.01 0.12 1.49
N SER A 93 15.26 0.20 1.06
CA SER A 93 16.13 -0.96 0.86
C SER A 93 17.58 -0.55 1.02
N ASN A 94 18.43 -1.46 1.50
CA ASN A 94 19.88 -1.24 1.60
C ASN A 94 20.58 -1.20 0.23
N GLY A 95 19.90 -1.64 -0.83
CA GLY A 95 20.44 -1.57 -2.18
C GLY A 95 20.41 -0.17 -2.79
N THR A 96 21.22 0.05 -3.83
CA THR A 96 21.35 1.34 -4.54
C THR A 96 20.08 1.80 -5.24
N LEU A 97 19.12 0.91 -5.50
CA LEU A 97 17.83 1.23 -6.10
C LEU A 97 16.75 1.61 -5.08
N GLY A 98 17.02 1.46 -3.76
CA GLY A 98 16.10 1.88 -2.70
C GLY A 98 14.74 1.17 -2.71
N GLY A 99 14.64 0.01 -3.35
CA GLY A 99 13.36 -0.71 -3.50
C GLY A 99 12.55 -0.33 -4.74
N MET A 100 13.12 0.36 -5.71
CA MET A 100 12.41 0.81 -6.93
C MET A 100 11.73 -0.33 -7.68
N ARG A 101 12.34 -1.53 -7.72
CA ARG A 101 11.78 -2.68 -8.43
C ARG A 101 10.52 -3.22 -7.74
N SER A 102 10.47 -3.16 -6.40
CA SER A 102 9.25 -3.50 -5.65
C SER A 102 8.12 -2.51 -5.95
N LEU A 103 8.42 -1.22 -6.08
CA LEU A 103 7.43 -0.19 -6.43
C LEU A 103 6.88 -0.40 -7.83
N ILE A 104 7.71 -0.79 -8.81
CA ILE A 104 7.27 -1.10 -10.18
C ILE A 104 6.32 -2.30 -10.16
N ALA A 105 6.69 -3.40 -9.47
CA ALA A 105 5.84 -4.59 -9.37
C ALA A 105 4.51 -4.28 -8.64
N LEU A 106 4.56 -3.49 -7.57
CA LEU A 106 3.37 -3.09 -6.81
C LEU A 106 2.45 -2.19 -7.64
N ARG A 107 3.00 -1.24 -8.39
CA ARG A 107 2.26 -0.38 -9.31
C ARG A 107 1.54 -1.19 -10.37
N GLN A 108 2.25 -2.12 -11.02
CA GLN A 108 1.66 -3.01 -12.02
C GLN A 108 0.47 -3.79 -11.45
N MET A 109 0.60 -4.35 -10.24
CA MET A 109 -0.48 -5.07 -9.57
C MET A 109 -1.69 -4.16 -9.28
N LEU A 110 -1.45 -2.99 -8.68
CA LEU A 110 -2.52 -2.08 -8.28
C LEU A 110 -3.23 -1.47 -9.48
N GLU A 111 -2.49 -0.94 -10.45
CA GLU A 111 -3.05 -0.25 -11.62
C GLU A 111 -3.70 -1.24 -12.60
N LEU A 112 -2.96 -2.25 -13.07
CA LEU A 112 -3.44 -3.18 -14.10
C LEU A 112 -4.26 -4.32 -13.50
N GLY A 113 -3.87 -4.83 -12.34
CA GLY A 113 -4.56 -5.95 -11.69
C GLY A 113 -5.83 -5.54 -10.94
N CYS A 114 -5.76 -4.44 -10.20
CA CYS A 114 -6.84 -4.00 -9.31
C CYS A 114 -7.60 -2.77 -9.80
N GLY A 115 -7.14 -2.11 -10.86
CA GLY A 115 -7.75 -0.88 -11.39
C GLY A 115 -7.70 0.30 -10.41
N ALA A 116 -6.68 0.33 -9.55
CA ALA A 116 -6.49 1.37 -8.55
C ALA A 116 -5.90 2.64 -9.16
N LEU A 117 -6.28 3.80 -8.60
CA LEU A 117 -5.60 5.06 -8.89
C LEU A 117 -4.33 5.14 -8.05
N VAL A 118 -3.17 5.04 -8.69
CA VAL A 118 -1.86 5.16 -8.02
C VAL A 118 -1.21 6.48 -8.42
N LEU A 119 -0.76 7.26 -7.43
CA LEU A 119 -0.06 8.51 -7.72
C LEU A 119 1.21 8.25 -8.53
N PRO A 120 1.54 9.10 -9.52
CA PRO A 120 2.81 8.99 -10.24
C PRO A 120 4.02 9.24 -9.33
N GLU A 121 3.86 10.08 -8.32
CA GLU A 121 4.89 10.35 -7.33
C GLU A 121 5.03 9.17 -6.36
N GLN A 122 6.28 8.75 -6.13
CA GLN A 122 6.64 7.67 -5.21
C GLN A 122 8.00 7.95 -4.58
N ILE A 123 8.32 7.26 -3.48
CA ILE A 123 9.63 7.40 -2.83
C ILE A 123 10.34 6.05 -2.73
N ALA A 124 11.62 6.04 -3.12
CA ALA A 124 12.55 4.91 -2.96
C ALA A 124 13.75 5.38 -2.13
N VAL A 125 13.87 4.88 -0.91
CA VAL A 125 14.93 5.24 0.04
C VAL A 125 16.06 4.22 -0.08
N ARG A 126 17.23 4.68 -0.55
CA ARG A 126 18.45 3.87 -0.64
C ARG A 126 19.15 3.79 0.70
N GLU A 127 20.02 2.79 0.86
CA GLU A 127 20.87 2.64 2.05
C GLU A 127 20.06 2.75 3.34
N ALA A 128 18.95 2.01 3.38
CA ALA A 128 17.91 2.18 4.40
C ALA A 128 18.43 2.03 5.84
N ALA A 129 19.49 1.23 6.06
CA ALA A 129 20.10 1.08 7.38
C ALA A 129 20.64 2.40 7.96
N ASP A 130 21.10 3.31 7.09
CA ASP A 130 21.70 4.57 7.46
C ASP A 130 20.84 5.79 7.10
N ALA A 131 19.69 5.57 6.45
CA ALA A 131 18.88 6.64 5.89
C ALA A 131 18.07 7.44 6.92
N PHE A 132 17.86 6.88 8.12
CA PHE A 132 17.00 7.47 9.15
C PHE A 132 17.85 7.91 10.38
N ASP A 133 17.40 8.94 11.07
CA ASP A 133 17.93 9.35 12.37
C ASP A 133 17.23 8.58 13.52
N GLU A 134 17.66 8.87 14.78
CA GLU A 134 17.10 8.22 15.98
C GLU A 134 15.61 8.53 16.22
N ALA A 135 15.05 9.52 15.54
CA ALA A 135 13.64 9.90 15.60
C ALA A 135 12.86 9.46 14.34
N ASP A 136 13.41 8.50 13.56
CA ASP A 136 12.87 7.98 12.32
C ASP A 136 12.66 9.01 11.19
N ASN A 137 13.38 10.16 11.24
CA ASN A 137 13.34 11.10 10.14
C ASN A 137 14.39 10.75 9.09
N LEU A 138 14.07 11.02 7.83
CA LEU A 138 15.02 10.89 6.73
C LEU A 138 16.14 11.93 6.86
N LYS A 139 17.38 11.47 6.92
CA LYS A 139 18.59 12.33 7.03
C LYS A 139 18.84 13.12 5.75
N ASP A 140 18.57 12.53 4.58
CA ASP A 140 18.72 13.21 3.31
C ASP A 140 17.55 14.17 3.08
N GLU A 141 17.84 15.47 3.03
CA GLU A 141 16.82 16.50 2.86
C GLU A 141 16.02 16.38 1.57
N ARG A 142 16.62 15.88 0.49
CA ARG A 142 15.92 15.69 -0.78
C ARG A 142 14.85 14.58 -0.65
N SER A 143 15.21 13.48 -0.02
CA SER A 143 14.29 12.39 0.28
C SER A 143 13.20 12.81 1.24
N ALA A 144 13.52 13.61 2.28
CA ALA A 144 12.54 14.17 3.21
C ALA A 144 11.54 15.11 2.51
N ARG A 145 12.03 15.97 1.63
CA ARG A 145 11.15 16.84 0.81
C ARG A 145 10.28 16.02 -0.14
N LEU A 146 10.83 15.00 -0.79
CA LEU A 146 10.07 14.12 -1.67
C LEU A 146 8.98 13.37 -0.90
N MET A 147 9.29 12.78 0.27
CA MET A 147 8.31 12.12 1.13
C MET A 147 7.16 13.05 1.51
N THR A 148 7.51 14.29 1.91
CA THR A 148 6.52 15.33 2.25
C THR A 148 5.63 15.65 1.03
N SER A 149 6.22 15.73 -0.16
CA SER A 149 5.48 16.01 -1.41
C SER A 149 4.53 14.87 -1.75
N VAL A 150 4.99 13.61 -1.66
CA VAL A 150 4.15 12.43 -1.90
C VAL A 150 2.98 12.37 -0.91
N ALA A 151 3.26 12.57 0.38
CA ALA A 151 2.22 12.56 1.41
C ALA A 151 1.19 13.70 1.21
N ARG A 152 1.65 14.90 0.87
CA ARG A 152 0.75 16.03 0.55
C ARG A 152 -0.12 15.72 -0.66
N ARG A 153 0.47 15.21 -1.74
CA ARG A 153 -0.24 14.85 -2.94
C ARG A 153 -1.31 13.79 -2.68
N LEU A 154 -0.98 12.79 -1.84
CA LEU A 154 -1.94 11.77 -1.40
C LEU A 154 -3.14 12.40 -0.70
N VAL A 155 -2.91 13.25 0.29
CA VAL A 155 -3.99 13.90 1.06
C VAL A 155 -4.83 14.80 0.16
N ASP A 156 -4.21 15.66 -0.66
CA ASP A 156 -4.92 16.58 -1.56
C ASP A 156 -5.78 15.82 -2.58
N THR A 157 -5.27 14.70 -3.12
CA THR A 157 -6.00 13.88 -4.09
C THR A 157 -7.14 13.11 -3.40
N ALA A 158 -6.90 12.53 -2.22
CA ALA A 158 -7.92 11.85 -1.44
C ALA A 158 -9.09 12.78 -1.07
N GLN A 159 -8.79 14.01 -0.64
CA GLN A 159 -9.81 15.01 -0.33
C GLN A 159 -10.66 15.40 -1.55
N ARG A 160 -10.05 15.52 -2.73
CA ARG A 160 -10.78 15.84 -3.98
C ARG A 160 -11.69 14.68 -4.42
N LEU A 161 -11.24 13.44 -4.26
CA LEU A 161 -12.04 12.25 -4.60
C LEU A 161 -13.21 12.03 -3.62
N ALA A 162 -13.06 12.47 -2.37
CA ALA A 162 -14.11 12.35 -1.36
C ALA A 162 -15.18 13.46 -1.45
N GLN A 163 -14.98 14.47 -2.29
CA GLN A 163 -16.01 15.50 -2.54
C GLN A 163 -17.06 14.94 -3.51
N PRO A 164 -18.35 15.09 -3.19
CA PRO A 164 -19.45 14.62 -4.05
C PRO A 164 -19.54 15.39 -5.35
#